data_0682e14756f3911b2a29283bce9d8689
#
_entry.id   0682e14756f3911b2a29283bce9d8689
#
_cell.length_a   1.000
_cell.length_b   1.000
_cell.length_c   1.000
_cell.angle_alpha   90.00
_cell.angle_beta   90.00
_cell.angle_gamma   90.00
#
_symmetry.space_group_name_H-M   'P 1'
#
loop_
_entity.id
_entity.type
_entity.pdbx_description
1 polymer ?
#
loop_
_entity_poly.entity_id
_entity_poly.type
_entity_poly.pdbx_seq_one_letter_code
_entity_poly.pdbx_strand_id
1 'polypeptide(L)'
;MALATGLGASPAAADPRRGLVTYVLVHGTHSAGAFWTPIARELVLRGHRVVMVDQPRHGAEAFVAESYQRQDLTAMAVEPSPLKGLGLADYEARVTGIVRQAARNGPVVLVGHSLGGVSVSRVGDAVPHLLHHICYMAAFCPSRALPTADACTAAPENANAVSPVELTVGDPDRLGVLRLNFRTGVSGELALLKEMICADYPDADFRRILAGMQTDEPVAAYAGRAVGRLGTWGRVPRTYLRFGRDRTIATALQDRMIAEADASTPGNCFRVHDFPGASHVGPLDPTPVADVLDTLAGRG
;
A
#
# COMPACT_ATOMS: atom_id res chain seq x y z
N MET A 1 21.85 -21.52 42.74
CA MET A 1 21.39 -20.56 41.71
C MET A 1 22.09 -20.89 40.39
N ALA A 2 21.40 -21.55 39.49
CA ALA A 2 21.93 -21.91 38.18
C ALA A 2 21.44 -20.86 37.18
N LEU A 3 22.37 -20.15 36.55
CA LEU A 3 22.10 -19.26 35.43
C LEU A 3 21.80 -20.11 34.19
N ALA A 4 20.55 -20.03 33.70
CA ALA A 4 20.17 -20.57 32.42
C ALA A 4 20.67 -19.61 31.31
N THR A 5 21.70 -20.03 30.60
CA THR A 5 22.16 -19.37 29.37
C THR A 5 21.16 -19.68 28.26
N GLY A 6 20.32 -18.70 27.93
CA GLY A 6 19.46 -18.79 26.76
C GLY A 6 20.32 -18.80 25.50
N LEU A 7 20.29 -19.94 24.78
CA LEU A 7 20.84 -20.07 23.45
C LEU A 7 19.99 -19.20 22.51
N GLY A 8 20.49 -18.03 22.13
CA GLY A 8 19.90 -17.22 21.08
C GLY A 8 19.89 -18.02 19.77
N ALA A 9 18.72 -18.14 19.14
CA ALA A 9 18.62 -18.70 17.81
C ALA A 9 19.50 -17.86 16.86
N SER A 10 20.49 -18.49 16.24
CA SER A 10 21.26 -17.88 15.16
C SER A 10 20.32 -17.48 14.03
N PRO A 11 20.47 -16.28 13.44
CA PRO A 11 19.69 -15.94 12.25
C PRO A 11 19.94 -17.01 11.18
N ALA A 12 18.86 -17.52 10.58
CA ALA A 12 18.97 -18.47 9.48
C ALA A 12 19.83 -17.85 8.38
N ALA A 13 20.92 -18.50 8.01
CA ALA A 13 21.74 -18.07 6.90
C ALA A 13 20.88 -18.01 5.63
N ALA A 14 20.99 -16.93 4.84
CA ALA A 14 20.29 -16.79 3.58
C ALA A 14 20.60 -18.02 2.70
N ASP A 15 19.58 -18.67 2.15
CA ASP A 15 19.76 -19.81 1.24
C ASP A 15 20.45 -19.31 -0.04
N PRO A 16 21.70 -19.70 -0.34
CA PRO A 16 22.45 -19.21 -1.49
C PRO A 16 21.82 -19.61 -2.84
N ARG A 17 20.75 -20.42 -2.83
CA ARG A 17 19.99 -20.84 -4.01
C ARG A 17 18.80 -19.92 -4.30
N ARG A 18 18.53 -18.89 -3.50
CA ARG A 18 17.50 -17.90 -3.79
C ARG A 18 18.04 -16.81 -4.69
N GLY A 19 17.34 -16.57 -5.80
CA GLY A 19 17.69 -15.50 -6.74
C GLY A 19 17.59 -14.12 -6.07
N LEU A 20 18.57 -13.26 -6.32
CA LEU A 20 18.57 -11.89 -5.82
C LEU A 20 17.61 -11.04 -6.65
N VAL A 21 16.56 -10.49 -6.04
CA VAL A 21 15.58 -9.60 -6.70
C VAL A 21 15.64 -8.19 -6.15
N THR A 22 15.03 -7.25 -6.87
CA THR A 22 14.75 -5.90 -6.37
C THR A 22 13.26 -5.77 -6.07
N TYR A 23 12.91 -5.51 -4.81
CA TYR A 23 11.56 -5.14 -4.42
C TYR A 23 11.35 -3.65 -4.67
N VAL A 24 10.29 -3.32 -5.42
CA VAL A 24 9.80 -1.96 -5.60
C VAL A 24 8.49 -1.85 -4.83
N LEU A 25 8.50 -1.10 -3.72
CA LEU A 25 7.42 -1.05 -2.73
C LEU A 25 6.65 0.27 -2.87
N VAL A 26 5.37 0.19 -3.23
CA VAL A 26 4.49 1.33 -3.52
C VAL A 26 3.49 1.50 -2.38
N HIS A 27 3.52 2.64 -1.70
CA HIS A 27 2.66 2.94 -0.56
C HIS A 27 1.22 3.24 -0.96
N GLY A 28 0.32 3.22 0.03
CA GLY A 28 -1.08 3.59 -0.08
C GLY A 28 -1.33 5.08 0.14
N THR A 29 -2.62 5.42 0.28
CA THR A 29 -3.08 6.79 0.49
C THR A 29 -2.50 7.42 1.75
N HIS A 30 -2.32 8.74 1.74
CA HIS A 30 -1.82 9.53 2.87
C HIS A 30 -0.50 9.04 3.47
N SER A 31 0.30 8.31 2.71
CA SER A 31 1.51 7.64 3.20
C SER A 31 2.74 8.08 2.41
N ALA A 32 3.86 7.43 2.64
CA ALA A 32 5.13 7.64 1.96
C ALA A 32 5.92 6.33 1.88
N GLY A 33 7.02 6.32 1.14
CA GLY A 33 7.92 5.18 1.08
C GLY A 33 8.37 4.69 2.47
N ALA A 34 8.51 5.59 3.42
CA ALA A 34 8.88 5.28 4.80
C ALA A 34 7.94 4.29 5.51
N PHE A 35 6.67 4.17 5.08
CA PHE A 35 5.74 3.14 5.53
C PHE A 35 6.34 1.73 5.43
N TRP A 36 7.12 1.47 4.41
CA TRP A 36 7.70 0.18 4.13
C TRP A 36 8.94 -0.16 4.95
N THR A 37 9.48 0.79 5.75
CA THR A 37 10.76 0.63 6.46
C THR A 37 10.87 -0.68 7.25
N PRO A 38 9.85 -1.15 8.01
CA PRO A 38 9.96 -2.41 8.75
C PRO A 38 10.14 -3.62 7.82
N ILE A 39 9.33 -3.72 6.77
CA ILE A 39 9.38 -4.81 5.77
C ILE A 39 10.66 -4.70 4.93
N ALA A 40 11.03 -3.49 4.52
CA ALA A 40 12.25 -3.24 3.74
C ALA A 40 13.50 -3.71 4.48
N ARG A 41 13.59 -3.42 5.79
CA ARG A 41 14.69 -3.91 6.64
C ARG A 41 14.79 -5.43 6.61
N GLU A 42 13.66 -6.13 6.77
CA GLU A 42 13.62 -7.58 6.74
C GLU A 42 14.06 -8.15 5.39
N LEU A 43 13.62 -7.55 4.28
CA LEU A 43 14.03 -7.98 2.93
C LEU A 43 15.51 -7.73 2.66
N VAL A 44 16.06 -6.60 3.12
CA VAL A 44 17.50 -6.28 2.99
C VAL A 44 18.34 -7.26 3.81
N LEU A 45 17.91 -7.61 5.03
CA LEU A 45 18.60 -8.60 5.86
C LEU A 45 18.58 -10.01 5.24
N ARG A 46 17.61 -10.31 4.36
CA ARG A 46 17.56 -11.53 3.55
C ARG A 46 18.37 -11.44 2.26
N GLY A 47 19.08 -10.31 2.01
CA GLY A 47 19.97 -10.10 0.88
C GLY A 47 19.33 -9.44 -0.34
N HIS A 48 18.05 -9.09 -0.31
CA HIS A 48 17.38 -8.43 -1.43
C HIS A 48 17.69 -6.94 -1.53
N ARG A 49 17.54 -6.38 -2.73
CA ARG A 49 17.52 -4.93 -2.94
C ARG A 49 16.11 -4.42 -2.73
N VAL A 50 15.97 -3.23 -2.15
CA VAL A 50 14.66 -2.62 -1.90
C VAL A 50 14.66 -1.17 -2.33
N VAL A 51 13.62 -0.77 -3.05
CA VAL A 51 13.30 0.63 -3.36
C VAL A 51 11.93 0.92 -2.79
N MET A 52 11.88 1.78 -1.79
CA MET A 52 10.65 2.31 -1.23
C MET A 52 10.28 3.57 -2.04
N VAL A 53 9.14 3.52 -2.73
CA VAL A 53 8.72 4.58 -3.64
C VAL A 53 7.99 5.67 -2.85
N ASP A 54 8.39 6.92 -3.03
CA ASP A 54 7.54 8.07 -2.74
C ASP A 54 6.75 8.42 -4.02
N GLN A 55 5.42 8.43 -3.94
CA GLN A 55 4.57 8.93 -5.02
C GLN A 55 4.78 10.45 -5.20
N PRO A 56 4.44 11.04 -6.35
CA PRO A 56 4.60 12.49 -6.56
C PRO A 56 3.99 13.31 -5.42
N ARG A 57 4.77 14.24 -4.88
CA ARG A 57 4.42 15.09 -3.73
C ARG A 57 4.18 14.34 -2.41
N HIS A 58 4.74 13.13 -2.28
CA HIS A 58 4.77 12.37 -1.03
C HIS A 58 6.23 12.18 -0.56
N GLY A 59 6.40 11.76 0.68
CA GLY A 59 7.70 11.48 1.29
C GLY A 59 8.61 12.69 1.30
N ALA A 60 9.77 12.58 0.66
CA ALA A 60 10.75 13.66 0.59
C ALA A 60 10.26 14.92 -0.16
N GLU A 61 9.23 14.78 -1.01
CA GLU A 61 8.60 15.87 -1.75
C GLU A 61 7.29 16.35 -1.09
N ALA A 62 6.97 15.87 0.12
CA ALA A 62 5.69 16.09 0.75
C ALA A 62 5.34 17.56 0.94
N PHE A 63 4.10 17.90 0.63
CA PHE A 63 3.53 19.19 1.00
C PHE A 63 3.01 19.12 2.44
N VAL A 64 3.46 20.05 3.26
CA VAL A 64 2.93 20.26 4.60
C VAL A 64 2.33 21.66 4.65
N ALA A 65 0.99 21.74 4.67
CA ALA A 65 0.28 23.01 4.73
C ALA A 65 0.64 23.78 5.99
N GLU A 66 0.80 25.11 5.88
CA GLU A 66 1.09 25.96 7.03
C GLU A 66 -0.05 25.93 8.05
N SER A 67 -1.30 25.89 7.56
CA SER A 67 -2.49 25.72 8.41
C SER A 67 -2.48 24.41 9.18
N TYR A 68 -2.02 23.31 8.57
CA TYR A 68 -1.85 22.03 9.27
C TYR A 68 -0.79 22.12 10.37
N GLN A 69 0.33 22.77 10.09
CA GLN A 69 1.39 22.96 11.08
C GLN A 69 0.88 23.76 12.28
N ARG A 70 0.03 24.75 12.05
CA ARG A 70 -0.59 25.60 13.11
C ARG A 70 -1.86 25.00 13.70
N GLN A 71 -2.37 23.90 13.16
CA GLN A 71 -3.69 23.32 13.54
C GLN A 71 -4.85 24.33 13.41
N ASP A 72 -4.80 25.19 12.39
CA ASP A 72 -5.88 26.09 12.01
C ASP A 72 -6.78 25.38 10.99
N LEU A 73 -7.79 24.67 11.49
CA LEU A 73 -8.69 23.86 10.65
C LEU A 73 -9.52 24.71 9.69
N THR A 74 -9.83 25.95 10.04
CA THR A 74 -10.57 26.87 9.17
C THR A 74 -9.73 27.24 7.93
N ALA A 75 -8.47 27.61 8.14
CA ALA A 75 -7.54 27.86 7.06
C ALA A 75 -7.23 26.57 6.28
N MET A 76 -7.03 25.46 6.98
CA MET A 76 -6.76 24.14 6.36
C MET A 76 -7.88 23.71 5.41
N ALA A 77 -9.14 24.01 5.71
CA ALA A 77 -10.30 23.68 4.88
C ALA A 77 -10.29 24.36 3.49
N VAL A 78 -9.48 25.41 3.30
CA VAL A 78 -9.47 26.21 2.08
C VAL A 78 -8.07 26.42 1.48
N GLU A 79 -7.00 26.07 2.21
CA GLU A 79 -5.62 26.24 1.72
C GLU A 79 -5.39 25.38 0.47
N PRO A 80 -4.90 25.99 -0.64
CA PRO A 80 -4.65 25.26 -1.88
C PRO A 80 -3.61 24.14 -1.70
N SER A 81 -3.81 23.03 -2.40
CA SER A 81 -2.87 21.91 -2.41
C SER A 81 -2.09 21.85 -3.73
N PRO A 82 -0.76 21.66 -3.69
CA PRO A 82 0.02 21.41 -4.90
C PRO A 82 -0.19 19.99 -5.47
N LEU A 83 -0.95 19.14 -4.77
CA LEU A 83 -1.35 17.82 -5.25
C LEU A 83 -2.60 17.92 -6.16
N LYS A 84 -3.29 19.07 -6.17
CA LYS A 84 -4.42 19.29 -7.06
C LYS A 84 -4.00 19.10 -8.51
N GLY A 85 -4.68 18.22 -9.21
CA GLY A 85 -4.39 17.90 -10.61
C GLY A 85 -3.42 16.74 -10.83
N LEU A 86 -2.75 16.23 -9.77
CA LEU A 86 -2.06 14.95 -9.86
C LEU A 86 -3.08 13.82 -9.94
N GLY A 87 -2.78 12.80 -10.76
CA GLY A 87 -3.64 11.66 -10.91
C GLY A 87 -2.88 10.35 -11.07
N LEU A 88 -3.62 9.29 -11.36
CA LEU A 88 -3.06 7.94 -11.50
C LEU A 88 -1.96 7.85 -12.58
N ALA A 89 -2.04 8.67 -13.63
CA ALA A 89 -1.03 8.69 -14.69
C ALA A 89 0.34 9.18 -14.18
N ASP A 90 0.35 10.15 -13.25
CA ASP A 90 1.58 10.66 -12.63
C ASP A 90 2.20 9.60 -11.72
N TYR A 91 1.36 8.87 -10.98
CA TYR A 91 1.75 7.75 -10.13
C TYR A 91 2.33 6.60 -10.97
N GLU A 92 1.64 6.21 -12.05
CA GLU A 92 2.12 5.20 -13.01
C GLU A 92 3.48 5.59 -13.60
N ALA A 93 3.64 6.84 -14.03
CA ALA A 93 4.88 7.33 -14.62
C ALA A 93 6.06 7.25 -13.63
N ARG A 94 5.84 7.69 -12.36
CA ARG A 94 6.83 7.61 -11.29
C ARG A 94 7.27 6.16 -11.05
N VAL A 95 6.33 5.26 -10.80
CA VAL A 95 6.63 3.86 -10.47
C VAL A 95 7.24 3.14 -11.67
N THR A 96 6.75 3.36 -12.90
CA THR A 96 7.32 2.79 -14.13
C THR A 96 8.77 3.21 -14.33
N GLY A 97 9.10 4.49 -14.09
CA GLY A 97 10.46 5.00 -14.15
C GLY A 97 11.40 4.26 -13.19
N ILE A 98 10.95 4.05 -11.97
CA ILE A 98 11.71 3.32 -10.94
C ILE A 98 11.88 1.84 -11.30
N VAL A 99 10.81 1.17 -11.76
CA VAL A 99 10.87 -0.24 -12.20
C VAL A 99 11.88 -0.42 -13.34
N ARG A 100 11.90 0.50 -14.33
CA ARG A 100 12.89 0.45 -15.43
C ARG A 100 14.33 0.56 -14.95
N GLN A 101 14.58 1.38 -13.92
CA GLN A 101 15.91 1.50 -13.32
C GLN A 101 16.26 0.27 -12.48
N ALA A 102 15.34 -0.21 -11.66
CA ALA A 102 15.52 -1.41 -10.83
C ALA A 102 15.82 -2.66 -11.68
N ALA A 103 15.11 -2.82 -12.80
CA ALA A 103 15.26 -3.96 -13.71
C ALA A 103 16.66 -4.07 -14.36
N ARG A 104 17.45 -2.99 -14.38
CA ARG A 104 18.86 -3.05 -14.81
C ARG A 104 19.74 -3.89 -13.89
N ASN A 105 19.27 -4.10 -12.66
CA ASN A 105 19.99 -4.87 -11.63
C ASN A 105 19.45 -6.30 -11.46
N GLY A 106 18.52 -6.74 -12.31
CA GLY A 106 17.93 -8.08 -12.27
C GLY A 106 16.41 -8.07 -12.07
N PRO A 107 15.81 -9.21 -11.70
CA PRO A 107 14.36 -9.35 -11.58
C PRO A 107 13.74 -8.38 -10.59
N VAL A 108 12.53 -7.88 -10.91
CA VAL A 108 11.78 -6.94 -10.07
C VAL A 108 10.52 -7.60 -9.54
N VAL A 109 10.32 -7.54 -8.21
CA VAL A 109 9.06 -7.82 -7.53
C VAL A 109 8.41 -6.49 -7.19
N LEU A 110 7.25 -6.21 -7.79
CA LEU A 110 6.49 -4.98 -7.58
C LEU A 110 5.40 -5.22 -6.54
N VAL A 111 5.43 -4.46 -5.44
CA VAL A 111 4.48 -4.61 -4.33
C VAL A 111 3.69 -3.32 -4.16
N GLY A 112 2.36 -3.41 -4.07
CA GLY A 112 1.49 -2.28 -3.79
C GLY A 112 0.65 -2.51 -2.53
N HIS A 113 0.61 -1.51 -1.65
CA HIS A 113 -0.28 -1.48 -0.50
C HIS A 113 -1.44 -0.53 -0.75
N SER A 114 -2.67 -0.93 -0.38
CA SER A 114 -3.83 -0.04 -0.41
C SER A 114 -4.03 0.62 -1.79
N LEU A 115 -4.09 1.95 -1.87
CA LEU A 115 -4.17 2.71 -3.13
C LEU A 115 -2.98 2.41 -4.06
N GLY A 116 -1.81 2.01 -3.54
CA GLY A 116 -0.67 1.59 -4.36
C GLY A 116 -0.99 0.46 -5.34
N GLY A 117 -2.02 -0.34 -5.09
CA GLY A 117 -2.49 -1.40 -5.98
C GLY A 117 -2.96 -0.91 -7.35
N VAL A 118 -3.58 0.30 -7.44
CA VAL A 118 -3.97 0.86 -8.73
C VAL A 118 -2.75 1.22 -9.58
N SER A 119 -1.70 1.75 -8.95
CA SER A 119 -0.41 2.01 -9.62
C SER A 119 0.23 0.71 -10.10
N VAL A 120 0.24 -0.32 -9.25
CA VAL A 120 0.80 -1.64 -9.58
C VAL A 120 0.09 -2.28 -10.77
N SER A 121 -1.24 -2.18 -10.84
CA SER A 121 -2.02 -2.67 -11.99
C SER A 121 -1.62 -1.97 -13.29
N ARG A 122 -1.46 -0.64 -13.25
CA ARG A 122 -1.06 0.18 -14.41
C ARG A 122 0.37 -0.11 -14.86
N VAL A 123 1.30 -0.25 -13.92
CA VAL A 123 2.71 -0.59 -14.20
C VAL A 123 2.82 -2.01 -14.75
N GLY A 124 2.00 -2.95 -14.24
CA GLY A 124 1.87 -4.30 -14.78
C GLY A 124 1.44 -4.32 -16.25
N ASP A 125 0.66 -3.31 -16.66
CA ASP A 125 0.29 -3.12 -18.07
C ASP A 125 1.39 -2.46 -18.91
N ALA A 126 2.09 -1.47 -18.33
CA ALA A 126 3.06 -0.67 -19.05
C ALA A 126 4.39 -1.41 -19.32
N VAL A 127 4.85 -2.20 -18.35
CA VAL A 127 6.18 -2.86 -18.41
C VAL A 127 6.15 -4.32 -17.89
N PRO A 128 5.21 -5.18 -18.34
CA PRO A 128 5.04 -6.54 -17.81
C PRO A 128 6.31 -7.39 -17.95
N HIS A 129 7.09 -7.17 -19.00
CA HIS A 129 8.32 -7.91 -19.29
C HIS A 129 9.49 -7.59 -18.34
N LEU A 130 9.38 -6.53 -17.54
CA LEU A 130 10.37 -6.16 -16.51
C LEU A 130 10.01 -6.72 -15.13
N LEU A 131 8.78 -7.27 -14.97
CA LEU A 131 8.27 -7.72 -13.70
C LEU A 131 8.38 -9.24 -13.58
N HIS A 132 9.12 -9.69 -12.55
CA HIS A 132 9.18 -11.09 -12.15
C HIS A 132 7.88 -11.50 -11.42
N HIS A 133 7.33 -10.60 -10.59
CA HIS A 133 6.15 -10.85 -9.79
C HIS A 133 5.45 -9.56 -9.40
N ILE A 134 4.13 -9.62 -9.22
CA ILE A 134 3.32 -8.53 -8.66
C ILE A 134 2.68 -9.01 -7.36
N CYS A 135 2.76 -8.18 -6.30
CA CYS A 135 2.13 -8.46 -5.02
C CYS A 135 1.20 -7.31 -4.61
N TYR A 136 -0.02 -7.66 -4.24
CA TYR A 136 -1.02 -6.76 -3.66
C TYR A 136 -1.09 -7.03 -2.16
N MET A 137 -0.82 -6.05 -1.33
CA MET A 137 -0.91 -6.15 0.13
C MET A 137 -2.09 -5.33 0.61
N ALA A 138 -3.21 -5.98 0.95
CA ALA A 138 -4.48 -5.33 1.30
C ALA A 138 -4.76 -4.12 0.37
N ALA A 139 -4.72 -4.36 -0.94
CA ALA A 139 -4.63 -3.31 -1.94
C ALA A 139 -5.76 -3.37 -2.96
N PHE A 140 -6.12 -2.23 -3.53
CA PHE A 140 -7.07 -2.18 -4.64
C PHE A 140 -6.52 -2.93 -5.86
N CYS A 141 -7.32 -3.86 -6.38
CA CYS A 141 -7.07 -4.56 -7.63
C CYS A 141 -8.31 -4.39 -8.54
N PRO A 142 -8.43 -3.23 -9.22
CA PRO A 142 -9.61 -2.92 -10.01
C PRO A 142 -9.89 -3.92 -11.13
N SER A 143 -11.16 -4.17 -11.36
CA SER A 143 -11.70 -5.08 -12.36
C SER A 143 -12.56 -4.34 -13.39
N ARG A 144 -13.17 -5.09 -14.32
CA ARG A 144 -14.15 -4.49 -15.25
C ARG A 144 -15.40 -3.95 -14.55
N ALA A 145 -15.84 -4.63 -13.49
CA ALA A 145 -17.01 -4.22 -12.72
C ALA A 145 -16.70 -3.07 -11.76
N LEU A 146 -15.48 -3.03 -11.23
CA LEU A 146 -14.99 -2.02 -10.30
C LEU A 146 -13.73 -1.36 -10.89
N PRO A 147 -13.87 -0.44 -11.88
CA PRO A 147 -12.74 0.00 -12.72
C PRO A 147 -11.76 0.96 -12.07
N THR A 148 -12.10 1.53 -10.92
CA THR A 148 -11.34 2.55 -10.19
C THR A 148 -11.30 2.24 -8.71
N ALA A 149 -10.41 2.88 -7.94
CA ALA A 149 -10.42 2.75 -6.48
C ALA A 149 -11.73 3.29 -5.89
N ASP A 150 -12.28 4.39 -6.45
CA ASP A 150 -13.59 4.92 -6.02
C ASP A 150 -14.71 3.89 -6.19
N ALA A 151 -14.76 3.22 -7.35
CA ALA A 151 -15.75 2.16 -7.59
C ALA A 151 -15.58 0.99 -6.61
N CYS A 152 -14.34 0.62 -6.29
CA CYS A 152 -14.06 -0.39 -5.27
C CYS A 152 -14.54 0.06 -3.88
N THR A 153 -14.22 1.29 -3.49
CA THR A 153 -14.62 1.85 -2.18
C THR A 153 -16.14 1.93 -2.03
N ALA A 154 -16.86 2.27 -3.11
CA ALA A 154 -18.31 2.35 -3.15
C ALA A 154 -19.02 0.99 -3.27
N ALA A 155 -18.29 -0.11 -3.45
CA ALA A 155 -18.90 -1.44 -3.62
C ALA A 155 -19.60 -1.90 -2.33
N PRO A 156 -20.74 -2.64 -2.45
CA PRO A 156 -21.46 -3.17 -1.28
C PRO A 156 -20.57 -4.04 -0.36
N GLU A 157 -19.61 -4.75 -0.93
CA GLU A 157 -18.65 -5.57 -0.19
C GLU A 157 -17.74 -4.75 0.74
N ASN A 158 -17.65 -3.42 0.51
CA ASN A 158 -16.90 -2.49 1.36
C ASN A 158 -17.79 -1.76 2.39
N ALA A 159 -19.07 -2.06 2.49
CA ALA A 159 -20.01 -1.34 3.37
C ALA A 159 -19.63 -1.37 4.86
N ASN A 160 -18.82 -2.36 5.28
CA ASN A 160 -18.31 -2.46 6.66
C ASN A 160 -16.98 -1.73 6.88
N ALA A 161 -16.43 -1.08 5.87
CA ALA A 161 -15.22 -0.25 6.03
C ALA A 161 -15.55 1.06 6.78
N VAL A 162 -14.56 1.59 7.47
CA VAL A 162 -14.66 2.93 8.09
C VAL A 162 -14.47 3.98 7.00
N SER A 163 -15.44 4.86 6.86
CA SER A 163 -15.37 5.95 5.88
C SER A 163 -14.47 7.09 6.39
N PRO A 164 -13.54 7.62 5.60
CA PRO A 164 -12.79 8.80 5.96
C PRO A 164 -13.59 10.11 5.85
N VAL A 165 -14.84 10.07 5.38
CA VAL A 165 -15.66 11.26 5.11
C VAL A 165 -15.82 12.13 6.36
N GLU A 166 -16.06 11.52 7.53
CA GLU A 166 -16.21 12.24 8.80
C GLU A 166 -14.91 12.90 9.29
N LEU A 167 -13.77 12.49 8.75
CA LEU A 167 -12.44 13.00 9.09
C LEU A 167 -11.93 14.04 8.07
N THR A 168 -12.71 14.27 7.01
CA THR A 168 -12.29 15.13 5.88
C THR A 168 -12.34 16.60 6.26
N VAL A 169 -11.23 17.30 6.02
CA VAL A 169 -11.13 18.75 6.24
C VAL A 169 -11.27 19.49 4.92
N GLY A 170 -12.30 20.33 4.82
CA GLY A 170 -12.63 21.06 3.59
C GLY A 170 -13.42 20.23 2.59
N ASP A 171 -13.58 20.77 1.41
CA ASP A 171 -14.33 20.18 0.31
C ASP A 171 -13.36 19.54 -0.72
N PRO A 172 -13.33 18.20 -0.87
CA PRO A 172 -12.44 17.53 -1.78
C PRO A 172 -12.62 17.95 -3.25
N ASP A 173 -13.84 18.26 -3.69
CA ASP A 173 -14.10 18.70 -5.06
C ASP A 173 -13.46 20.07 -5.35
N ARG A 174 -13.48 20.96 -4.36
CA ARG A 174 -12.81 22.27 -4.45
C ARG A 174 -11.30 22.17 -4.37
N LEU A 175 -10.83 21.41 -3.38
CA LEU A 175 -9.40 21.27 -3.10
C LEU A 175 -8.69 20.40 -4.14
N GLY A 176 -9.40 19.46 -4.77
CA GLY A 176 -8.84 18.43 -5.64
C GLY A 176 -8.08 17.36 -4.89
N VAL A 177 -8.18 17.36 -3.56
CA VAL A 177 -7.54 16.38 -2.68
C VAL A 177 -8.48 15.96 -1.56
N LEU A 178 -8.38 14.72 -1.13
CA LEU A 178 -8.89 14.26 0.15
C LEU A 178 -7.89 14.74 1.21
N ARG A 179 -8.34 15.57 2.14
CA ARG A 179 -7.49 16.15 3.19
C ARG A 179 -7.93 15.68 4.57
N LEU A 180 -7.00 15.11 5.33
CA LEU A 180 -7.24 14.64 6.70
C LEU A 180 -6.31 15.32 7.70
N ASN A 181 -6.79 15.46 8.96
CA ASN A 181 -5.97 15.96 10.06
C ASN A 181 -5.45 14.82 10.93
N PHE A 182 -4.22 14.37 10.69
CA PHE A 182 -3.57 13.32 11.49
C PHE A 182 -2.96 13.80 12.81
N ARG A 183 -3.03 15.12 13.10
CA ARG A 183 -2.61 15.73 14.36
C ARG A 183 -3.79 16.11 15.26
N THR A 184 -4.97 15.59 14.97
CA THR A 184 -6.15 15.85 15.80
C THR A 184 -5.91 15.42 17.25
N GLY A 185 -6.44 16.22 18.18
CA GLY A 185 -6.56 15.88 19.61
C GLY A 185 -7.95 15.38 20.00
N VAL A 186 -8.89 15.28 19.04
CA VAL A 186 -10.28 14.88 19.30
C VAL A 186 -10.35 13.36 19.44
N SER A 187 -10.80 12.88 20.59
CA SER A 187 -10.81 11.45 20.93
C SER A 187 -11.64 10.59 19.97
N GLY A 188 -12.78 11.11 19.48
CA GLY A 188 -13.62 10.43 18.48
C GLY A 188 -12.91 10.26 17.13
N GLU A 189 -12.24 11.30 16.64
CA GLU A 189 -11.47 11.24 15.40
C GLU A 189 -10.29 10.29 15.52
N LEU A 190 -9.57 10.30 16.65
CA LEU A 190 -8.48 9.37 16.92
C LEU A 190 -8.97 7.92 16.96
N ALA A 191 -10.15 7.66 17.52
CA ALA A 191 -10.74 6.32 17.54
C ALA A 191 -11.08 5.84 16.12
N LEU A 192 -11.69 6.70 15.28
CA LEU A 192 -12.00 6.40 13.89
C LEU A 192 -10.72 6.15 13.06
N LEU A 193 -9.70 6.99 13.20
CA LEU A 193 -8.40 6.82 12.54
C LEU A 193 -7.76 5.50 12.95
N LYS A 194 -7.79 5.15 14.23
CA LYS A 194 -7.23 3.88 14.71
C LYS A 194 -8.00 2.68 14.16
N GLU A 195 -9.32 2.72 14.20
CA GLU A 195 -10.17 1.66 13.65
C GLU A 195 -9.93 1.47 12.16
N MET A 196 -9.85 2.55 11.39
CA MET A 196 -9.63 2.53 9.96
C MET A 196 -8.27 1.94 9.60
N ILE A 197 -7.20 2.36 10.30
CA ILE A 197 -5.82 2.11 9.87
C ILE A 197 -5.21 0.87 10.54
N CYS A 198 -5.31 0.77 11.89
CA CYS A 198 -4.57 -0.21 12.67
C CYS A 198 -5.26 -0.54 14.01
N ALA A 199 -6.51 -1.01 13.94
CA ALA A 199 -7.36 -1.28 15.11
C ALA A 199 -6.71 -2.21 16.16
N ASP A 200 -5.84 -3.12 15.73
CA ASP A 200 -5.15 -4.12 16.55
C ASP A 200 -3.83 -3.61 17.18
N TYR A 201 -3.39 -2.40 16.82
CA TYR A 201 -2.11 -1.88 17.30
C TYR A 201 -2.23 -1.25 18.70
N PRO A 202 -1.16 -1.37 19.54
CA PRO A 202 -1.03 -0.56 20.75
C PRO A 202 -1.06 0.94 20.41
N ASP A 203 -1.57 1.77 21.35
CA ASP A 203 -1.72 3.21 21.10
C ASP A 203 -0.40 3.94 20.81
N ALA A 204 0.71 3.46 21.37
CA ALA A 204 2.03 4.03 21.09
C ALA A 204 2.44 3.80 19.63
N ASP A 205 2.16 2.62 19.09
CA ASP A 205 2.44 2.24 17.71
C ASP A 205 1.51 2.96 16.73
N PHE A 206 0.22 3.06 17.07
CA PHE A 206 -0.73 3.87 16.31
C PHE A 206 -0.28 5.33 16.18
N ARG A 207 0.16 5.97 17.28
CA ARG A 207 0.69 7.35 17.23
C ARG A 207 1.92 7.48 16.34
N ARG A 208 2.79 6.48 16.28
CA ARG A 208 3.93 6.48 15.34
C ARG A 208 3.47 6.43 13.89
N ILE A 209 2.43 5.64 13.59
CA ILE A 209 1.86 5.60 12.24
C ILE A 209 1.27 6.96 11.88
N LEU A 210 0.44 7.56 12.75
CA LEU A 210 -0.12 8.88 12.50
C LEU A 210 0.94 9.95 12.25
N ALA A 211 2.07 9.90 12.98
CA ALA A 211 3.17 10.85 12.79
C ALA A 211 3.83 10.77 11.41
N GLY A 212 3.73 9.62 10.72
CA GLY A 212 4.22 9.42 9.36
C GLY A 212 3.19 9.67 8.26
N MET A 213 1.93 9.96 8.61
CA MET A 213 0.87 10.21 7.64
C MET A 213 0.94 11.62 7.06
N GLN A 214 0.52 11.76 5.81
CA GLN A 214 0.48 13.01 5.06
C GLN A 214 -0.97 13.45 4.84
N THR A 215 -1.23 14.77 4.90
CA THR A 215 -2.58 15.31 4.95
C THR A 215 -3.37 15.14 3.67
N ASP A 216 -2.72 15.28 2.52
CA ASP A 216 -3.38 15.43 1.23
C ASP A 216 -3.16 14.20 0.35
N GLU A 217 -4.24 13.71 -0.26
CA GLU A 217 -4.20 12.68 -1.31
C GLU A 217 -5.02 13.16 -2.51
N PRO A 218 -4.50 13.15 -3.75
CA PRO A 218 -5.25 13.63 -4.91
C PRO A 218 -6.45 12.73 -5.23
N VAL A 219 -7.64 13.31 -5.29
CA VAL A 219 -8.88 12.56 -5.62
C VAL A 219 -8.80 11.91 -7.01
N ALA A 220 -8.09 12.52 -7.96
CA ALA A 220 -7.94 11.97 -9.30
C ALA A 220 -7.12 10.67 -9.35
N ALA A 221 -6.33 10.36 -8.31
CA ALA A 221 -5.66 9.06 -8.20
C ALA A 221 -6.66 7.92 -7.94
N TYR A 222 -7.72 8.19 -7.16
CA TYR A 222 -8.80 7.23 -6.89
C TYR A 222 -9.72 7.04 -8.09
N ALA A 223 -10.03 8.13 -8.81
CA ALA A 223 -10.92 8.14 -9.97
C ALA A 223 -10.28 7.52 -11.23
N GLY A 224 -8.96 7.34 -11.23
CA GLY A 224 -8.22 6.80 -12.36
C GLY A 224 -8.57 5.33 -12.67
N ARG A 225 -8.84 5.01 -13.95
CA ARG A 225 -9.08 3.63 -14.37
C ARG A 225 -7.81 2.78 -14.25
N ALA A 226 -7.88 1.68 -13.49
CA ALA A 226 -6.73 0.82 -13.18
C ALA A 226 -6.97 -0.68 -13.43
N VAL A 227 -7.86 -1.00 -14.38
CA VAL A 227 -8.14 -2.39 -14.76
C VAL A 227 -6.95 -2.96 -15.53
N GLY A 228 -6.32 -4.00 -14.99
CA GLY A 228 -5.22 -4.70 -15.64
C GLY A 228 -5.66 -5.43 -16.91
N ARG A 229 -4.86 -5.33 -17.97
CA ARG A 229 -5.15 -6.00 -19.25
C ARG A 229 -4.65 -7.45 -19.23
N LEU A 230 -5.45 -8.36 -19.79
CA LEU A 230 -5.16 -9.80 -19.79
C LEU A 230 -3.84 -10.16 -20.48
N GLY A 231 -3.51 -9.45 -21.57
CA GLY A 231 -2.33 -9.71 -22.39
C GLY A 231 -1.00 -9.17 -21.82
N THR A 232 -1.06 -8.36 -20.77
CA THR A 232 0.09 -7.70 -20.13
C THR A 232 0.11 -8.03 -18.64
N TRP A 233 -0.55 -7.23 -17.79
CA TRP A 233 -0.69 -7.49 -16.36
C TRP A 233 -1.15 -8.92 -16.05
N GLY A 234 -2.11 -9.45 -16.82
CA GLY A 234 -2.66 -10.78 -16.64
C GLY A 234 -1.66 -11.93 -16.86
N ARG A 235 -0.49 -11.68 -17.42
CA ARG A 235 0.56 -12.68 -17.62
C ARG A 235 1.64 -12.69 -16.54
N VAL A 236 1.73 -11.63 -15.74
CA VAL A 236 2.72 -11.55 -14.66
C VAL A 236 2.23 -12.39 -13.47
N PRO A 237 3.04 -13.27 -12.87
CA PRO A 237 2.69 -14.01 -11.66
C PRO A 237 2.25 -13.07 -10.55
N ARG A 238 1.19 -13.43 -9.80
CA ARG A 238 0.57 -12.53 -8.82
C ARG A 238 0.33 -13.19 -7.48
N THR A 239 0.51 -12.39 -6.44
CA THR A 239 0.19 -12.74 -5.04
C THR A 239 -0.70 -11.67 -4.42
N TYR A 240 -1.63 -12.08 -3.58
CA TYR A 240 -2.43 -11.19 -2.74
C TYR A 240 -2.22 -11.53 -1.27
N LEU A 241 -1.79 -10.55 -0.47
CA LEU A 241 -1.73 -10.64 0.99
C LEU A 241 -3.05 -10.07 1.52
N ARG A 242 -3.90 -10.97 1.99
CA ARG A 242 -5.28 -10.70 2.41
C ARG A 242 -5.32 -10.45 3.92
N PHE A 243 -5.83 -9.28 4.34
CA PHE A 243 -5.87 -8.88 5.73
C PHE A 243 -7.29 -9.00 6.30
N GLY A 244 -7.45 -9.87 7.31
CA GLY A 244 -8.76 -10.29 7.81
C GLY A 244 -9.45 -9.28 8.72
N ARG A 245 -8.72 -8.30 9.30
CA ARG A 245 -9.26 -7.22 10.13
C ARG A 245 -9.17 -5.85 9.48
N ASP A 246 -9.00 -5.82 8.16
CA ASP A 246 -8.94 -4.58 7.41
C ASP A 246 -10.29 -3.84 7.46
N ARG A 247 -10.26 -2.59 7.92
CA ARG A 247 -11.43 -1.71 8.04
C ARG A 247 -11.39 -0.55 7.04
N THR A 248 -10.41 -0.55 6.14
CA THR A 248 -10.28 0.38 5.01
C THR A 248 -10.72 -0.30 3.72
N ILE A 249 -10.18 -1.51 3.44
CA ILE A 249 -10.57 -2.38 2.33
C ILE A 249 -11.11 -3.67 2.95
N ALA A 250 -12.42 -3.71 3.18
CA ALA A 250 -13.05 -4.82 3.88
C ALA A 250 -12.70 -6.17 3.24
N THR A 251 -12.57 -7.21 4.06
CA THR A 251 -12.18 -8.55 3.60
C THR A 251 -13.06 -9.06 2.46
N ALA A 252 -14.38 -8.77 2.51
CA ALA A 252 -15.31 -9.14 1.45
C ALA A 252 -14.99 -8.44 0.12
N LEU A 253 -14.51 -7.18 0.15
CA LEU A 253 -14.06 -6.49 -1.06
C LEU A 253 -12.75 -7.09 -1.57
N GLN A 254 -11.79 -7.42 -0.69
CA GLN A 254 -10.56 -8.12 -1.08
C GLN A 254 -10.89 -9.44 -1.79
N ASP A 255 -11.81 -10.24 -1.24
CA ASP A 255 -12.28 -11.51 -1.83
C ASP A 255 -12.90 -11.30 -3.20
N ARG A 256 -13.76 -10.28 -3.36
CA ARG A 256 -14.36 -9.94 -4.64
C ARG A 256 -13.32 -9.57 -5.69
N MET A 257 -12.38 -8.69 -5.35
CA MET A 257 -11.32 -8.26 -6.28
C MET A 257 -10.44 -9.43 -6.73
N ILE A 258 -10.10 -10.34 -5.82
CA ILE A 258 -9.35 -11.57 -6.12
C ILE A 258 -10.16 -12.45 -7.08
N ALA A 259 -11.43 -12.73 -6.75
CA ALA A 259 -12.29 -13.59 -7.56
C ALA A 259 -12.51 -13.04 -8.98
N GLU A 260 -12.74 -11.73 -9.13
CA GLU A 260 -12.94 -11.09 -10.44
C GLU A 260 -11.63 -11.09 -11.28
N ALA A 261 -10.48 -10.89 -10.64
CA ALA A 261 -9.18 -11.01 -11.29
C ALA A 261 -8.90 -12.43 -11.76
N ASP A 262 -9.14 -13.43 -10.93
CA ASP A 262 -8.95 -14.84 -11.24
C ASP A 262 -9.89 -15.32 -12.35
N ALA A 263 -11.17 -14.91 -12.30
CA ALA A 263 -12.13 -15.18 -13.37
C ALA A 263 -11.70 -14.58 -14.71
N SER A 264 -11.04 -13.42 -14.69
CA SER A 264 -10.52 -12.77 -15.91
C SER A 264 -9.25 -13.41 -16.45
N THR A 265 -8.46 -14.07 -15.60
CA THR A 265 -7.15 -14.68 -15.92
C THR A 265 -7.02 -16.10 -15.35
N PRO A 266 -7.86 -17.07 -15.77
CA PRO A 266 -7.93 -18.39 -15.13
C PRO A 266 -6.62 -19.21 -15.23
N GLY A 267 -5.75 -18.88 -16.19
CA GLY A 267 -4.42 -19.50 -16.33
C GLY A 267 -3.34 -18.88 -15.43
N ASN A 268 -3.66 -17.82 -14.68
CA ASN A 268 -2.73 -17.13 -13.80
C ASN A 268 -3.50 -16.49 -12.62
N CYS A 269 -4.08 -17.35 -11.76
CA CYS A 269 -4.80 -16.94 -10.57
C CYS A 269 -3.84 -16.36 -9.51
N PHE A 270 -4.39 -15.57 -8.60
CA PHE A 270 -3.66 -15.10 -7.42
C PHE A 270 -3.21 -16.27 -6.53
N ARG A 271 -1.97 -16.19 -6.03
CA ARG A 271 -1.58 -16.89 -4.82
C ARG A 271 -2.01 -16.03 -3.63
N VAL A 272 -2.98 -16.51 -2.85
CA VAL A 272 -3.48 -15.78 -1.69
C VAL A 272 -2.77 -16.25 -0.43
N HIS A 273 -2.29 -15.30 0.38
CA HIS A 273 -1.77 -15.55 1.72
C HIS A 273 -2.61 -14.78 2.74
N ASP A 274 -3.20 -15.50 3.68
CA ASP A 274 -4.09 -14.94 4.68
C ASP A 274 -3.35 -14.47 5.93
N PHE A 275 -3.70 -13.27 6.38
CA PHE A 275 -3.30 -12.67 7.64
C PHE A 275 -4.57 -12.32 8.43
N PRO A 276 -5.25 -13.31 9.05
CA PRO A 276 -6.59 -13.11 9.61
C PRO A 276 -6.64 -12.12 10.78
N GLY A 277 -5.51 -11.90 11.45
CA GLY A 277 -5.39 -10.94 12.56
C GLY A 277 -4.94 -9.55 12.15
N ALA A 278 -4.56 -9.32 10.90
CA ALA A 278 -3.97 -8.06 10.46
C ALA A 278 -5.03 -7.01 10.10
N SER A 279 -4.85 -5.79 10.61
CA SER A 279 -5.54 -4.58 10.15
C SER A 279 -4.94 -4.03 8.86
N HIS A 280 -5.43 -2.89 8.38
CA HIS A 280 -5.06 -2.34 7.06
C HIS A 280 -3.55 -2.17 6.83
N VAL A 281 -2.78 -1.74 7.83
CA VAL A 281 -1.33 -1.54 7.71
C VAL A 281 -0.51 -2.83 7.84
N GLY A 282 -1.16 -3.97 8.06
CA GLY A 282 -0.52 -5.26 8.23
C GLY A 282 -0.30 -5.65 9.70
N PRO A 283 0.38 -6.78 9.95
CA PRO A 283 0.73 -7.19 11.30
C PRO A 283 1.83 -6.27 11.89
N LEU A 284 1.81 -6.06 13.21
CA LEU A 284 2.81 -5.25 13.92
C LEU A 284 4.22 -5.84 13.77
N ASP A 285 4.34 -7.17 13.81
CA ASP A 285 5.57 -7.87 13.43
C ASP A 285 5.63 -8.01 11.91
N PRO A 286 6.60 -7.37 11.22
CA PRO A 286 6.71 -7.43 9.76
C PRO A 286 7.22 -8.76 9.24
N THR A 287 7.79 -9.62 10.10
CA THR A 287 8.47 -10.88 9.72
C THR A 287 7.59 -11.80 8.89
N PRO A 288 6.33 -12.10 9.26
CA PRO A 288 5.48 -12.99 8.47
C PRO A 288 5.18 -12.48 7.05
N VAL A 289 5.03 -11.15 6.89
CA VAL A 289 4.85 -10.54 5.57
C VAL A 289 6.14 -10.63 4.76
N ALA A 290 7.29 -10.33 5.37
CA ALA A 290 8.59 -10.43 4.73
C ALA A 290 8.92 -11.87 4.31
N ASP A 291 8.53 -12.88 5.10
CA ASP A 291 8.71 -14.31 4.77
C ASP A 291 7.92 -14.68 3.50
N VAL A 292 6.67 -14.23 3.38
CA VAL A 292 5.90 -14.45 2.15
C VAL A 292 6.55 -13.74 0.97
N LEU A 293 6.91 -12.46 1.12
CA LEU A 293 7.57 -11.72 0.05
C LEU A 293 8.86 -12.39 -0.40
N ASP A 294 9.71 -12.84 0.53
CA ASP A 294 10.96 -13.56 0.23
C ASP A 294 10.75 -14.80 -0.66
N THR A 295 9.60 -15.50 -0.52
CA THR A 295 9.27 -16.63 -1.39
C THR A 295 9.03 -16.23 -2.84
N LEU A 296 8.69 -14.95 -3.11
CA LEU A 296 8.40 -14.45 -4.46
C LEU A 296 9.67 -14.24 -5.29
N ALA A 297 10.83 -14.24 -4.67
CA ALA A 297 12.12 -14.16 -5.38
C ALA A 297 12.40 -15.38 -6.27
N GLY A 298 11.67 -16.49 -6.07
CA GLY A 298 11.91 -17.74 -6.77
C GLY A 298 13.17 -18.48 -6.28
N ARG A 299 13.35 -19.71 -6.76
CA ARG A 299 14.62 -20.42 -6.63
C ARG A 299 15.39 -20.16 -7.92
N GLY A 300 16.62 -19.69 -7.81
CA GLY A 300 17.52 -19.55 -8.94
C GLY A 300 17.88 -20.89 -9.56
#